data_cd413e85b170669602136d6631a6e372
#
_entry.id   cd413e85b170669602136d6631a6e372
#
_cell.length_a   1.000
_cell.length_b   1.000
_cell.length_c   1.000
_cell.angle_alpha   90.00
_cell.angle_beta   90.00
_cell.angle_gamma   90.00
#
_symmetry.space_group_name_H-M   'P 1'
#
loop_
_entity.id
_entity.type
_entity.pdbx_description
1 polymer ?
#
loop_
_entity_poly.entity_id
_entity_poly.type
_entity_poly.pdbx_seq_one_letter_code
_entity_poly.pdbx_strand_id
1 'polypeptide(L)'
;MKFKHLFFAAALFSIAPLFCACNDDDNEIEVPRDPEEDPSSQPDTTPEATSPTEATGLYVINAGNLSNNVNGTLSFINFEKGTASNNVFFDINKRSLGGTPQDAIVYGSKMYIAIYGSNIIEIVDKNTAKSIKQIVPTSTQGEGPRDIIAVSYTHLR
;
A
#
# COMPACT_ATOMS: atom_id res chain seq x y z
N MET A 1 -14.02 50.81 40.52
CA MET A 1 -14.07 49.44 39.98
C MET A 1 -15.48 49.16 39.49
N LYS A 2 -15.70 49.12 38.16
CA LYS A 2 -17.03 48.93 37.59
C LYS A 2 -17.01 47.64 36.78
N PHE A 3 -17.70 46.60 37.24
CA PHE A 3 -17.95 45.37 36.49
C PHE A 3 -18.99 45.65 35.42
N LYS A 4 -18.63 45.38 34.15
CA LYS A 4 -19.58 45.38 33.02
C LYS A 4 -19.97 43.93 32.74
N HIS A 5 -21.24 43.64 32.98
CA HIS A 5 -21.86 42.36 32.58
C HIS A 5 -22.06 42.34 31.08
N LEU A 6 -21.46 41.36 30.43
CA LEU A 6 -21.68 41.09 29.00
C LEU A 6 -22.65 39.92 28.90
N PHE A 7 -23.87 40.21 28.41
CA PHE A 7 -24.90 39.21 28.14
C PHE A 7 -24.53 38.50 26.83
N PHE A 8 -24.29 37.19 26.89
CA PHE A 8 -24.22 36.34 25.71
C PHE A 8 -25.62 35.82 25.40
N ALA A 9 -26.17 36.25 24.26
CA ALA A 9 -27.37 35.68 23.68
C ALA A 9 -27.04 34.36 22.98
N ALA A 10 -27.56 33.26 23.48
CA ALA A 10 -27.47 31.96 22.83
C ALA A 10 -28.49 31.87 21.71
N ALA A 11 -28.02 31.87 20.45
CA ALA A 11 -28.85 31.55 19.29
C ALA A 11 -28.86 30.03 19.14
N LEU A 12 -30.00 29.42 19.38
CA LEU A 12 -30.28 28.01 19.06
C LEU A 12 -30.46 27.85 17.56
N PHE A 13 -29.44 27.31 16.90
CA PHE A 13 -29.56 26.87 15.51
C PHE A 13 -30.07 25.43 15.51
N SER A 14 -31.32 25.26 15.17
CA SER A 14 -31.99 24.00 14.91
C SER A 14 -31.52 23.47 13.52
N ILE A 15 -30.62 22.50 13.49
CA ILE A 15 -30.22 21.80 12.28
C ILE A 15 -31.12 20.57 12.12
N ALA A 16 -32.03 20.63 11.14
CA ALA A 16 -32.82 19.49 10.70
C ALA A 16 -31.92 18.52 9.90
N PRO A 17 -31.93 17.21 10.15
CA PRO A 17 -31.23 16.25 9.33
C PRO A 17 -31.99 16.07 7.99
N LEU A 18 -31.37 16.46 6.89
CA LEU A 18 -31.79 16.03 5.56
C LEU A 18 -31.38 14.55 5.39
N PHE A 19 -32.34 13.66 5.48
CA PHE A 19 -32.20 12.30 4.99
C PHE A 19 -32.20 12.32 3.47
N CYS A 20 -31.04 12.16 2.86
CA CYS A 20 -30.93 11.87 1.44
C CYS A 20 -31.26 10.37 1.28
N ALA A 21 -32.46 10.06 0.84
CA ALA A 21 -32.83 8.72 0.41
C ALA A 21 -32.14 8.45 -0.94
N CYS A 22 -31.17 7.57 -0.96
CA CYS A 22 -30.70 6.97 -2.21
C CYS A 22 -31.81 6.09 -2.74
N ASN A 23 -32.36 6.48 -3.88
CA ASN A 23 -33.27 5.67 -4.66
C ASN A 23 -32.41 4.72 -5.48
N ASP A 24 -32.42 3.45 -5.15
CA ASP A 24 -31.85 2.40 -5.98
C ASP A 24 -32.77 2.22 -7.19
N ASP A 25 -32.43 2.89 -8.29
CA ASP A 25 -32.97 2.55 -9.59
C ASP A 25 -32.18 1.34 -10.11
N ASP A 26 -32.74 0.17 -9.89
CA ASP A 26 -32.35 -1.08 -10.53
C ASP A 26 -32.58 -0.97 -12.05
N ASN A 27 -31.65 -0.33 -12.76
CA ASN A 27 -31.54 -0.48 -14.20
C ASN A 27 -30.80 -1.78 -14.49
N GLU A 28 -31.57 -2.86 -14.51
CA GLU A 28 -31.14 -4.15 -15.03
C GLU A 28 -30.83 -3.97 -16.53
N ILE A 29 -29.55 -3.86 -16.86
CA ILE A 29 -29.07 -3.88 -18.24
C ILE A 29 -29.22 -5.32 -18.72
N GLU A 30 -30.31 -5.63 -19.44
CA GLU A 30 -30.42 -6.88 -20.19
C GLU A 30 -29.32 -6.93 -21.25
N VAL A 31 -28.27 -7.71 -20.97
CA VAL A 31 -27.30 -8.10 -21.98
C VAL A 31 -27.96 -9.15 -22.88
N PRO A 32 -28.05 -8.94 -24.22
CA PRO A 32 -28.59 -9.93 -25.13
C PRO A 32 -27.77 -11.22 -25.02
N ARG A 33 -28.40 -12.31 -24.61
CA ARG A 33 -27.80 -13.65 -24.65
C ARG A 33 -27.78 -14.10 -26.10
N ASP A 34 -26.58 -14.31 -26.59
CA ASP A 34 -26.39 -15.04 -27.85
C ASP A 34 -26.79 -16.50 -27.63
N PRO A 35 -27.68 -17.07 -28.45
CA PRO A 35 -28.07 -18.48 -28.34
C PRO A 35 -27.02 -19.34 -29.01
N GLU A 36 -26.62 -20.41 -28.31
CA GLU A 36 -25.87 -21.57 -28.77
C GLU A 36 -24.32 -21.50 -28.66
N GLU A 37 -23.82 -21.75 -27.44
CA GLU A 37 -22.60 -22.55 -27.31
C GLU A 37 -22.87 -23.73 -26.35
N ASP A 38 -22.68 -24.93 -26.92
CA ASP A 38 -22.78 -26.24 -26.33
C ASP A 38 -21.86 -26.43 -25.11
N PRO A 39 -22.37 -26.80 -23.91
CA PRO A 39 -21.51 -27.06 -22.76
C PRO A 39 -21.04 -28.52 -22.79
N SER A 40 -20.19 -28.90 -23.73
CA SER A 40 -19.50 -30.18 -23.66
C SER A 40 -18.03 -30.08 -23.94
N SER A 41 -17.26 -30.40 -22.90
CA SER A 41 -15.85 -30.77 -22.91
C SER A 41 -14.80 -29.68 -23.04
N GLN A 42 -14.60 -28.98 -21.93
CA GLN A 42 -13.22 -28.59 -21.56
C GLN A 42 -12.92 -29.16 -20.17
N PRO A 43 -11.85 -29.95 -20.00
CA PRO A 43 -11.41 -30.30 -18.66
C PRO A 43 -10.97 -29.02 -17.95
N ASP A 44 -11.72 -28.67 -16.92
CA ASP A 44 -11.38 -27.61 -15.99
C ASP A 44 -10.03 -27.95 -15.31
N THR A 45 -8.93 -27.55 -15.94
CA THR A 45 -7.65 -27.45 -15.26
C THR A 45 -7.64 -26.15 -14.48
N THR A 46 -8.47 -26.10 -13.43
CA THR A 46 -8.30 -25.15 -12.35
C THR A 46 -6.85 -25.29 -11.88
N PRO A 47 -6.01 -24.24 -11.96
CA PRO A 47 -4.68 -24.29 -11.39
C PRO A 47 -4.88 -24.61 -9.91
N GLU A 48 -4.37 -25.75 -9.47
CA GLU A 48 -4.38 -26.14 -8.06
C GLU A 48 -3.88 -24.95 -7.26
N ALA A 49 -4.79 -24.33 -6.51
CA ALA A 49 -4.46 -23.21 -5.66
C ALA A 49 -3.44 -23.74 -4.65
N THR A 50 -2.16 -23.50 -4.91
CA THR A 50 -1.11 -23.75 -3.95
C THR A 50 -1.54 -23.10 -2.65
N SER A 51 -1.77 -23.92 -1.63
CA SER A 51 -2.13 -23.46 -0.28
C SER A 51 -1.24 -22.28 0.08
N PRO A 52 -1.80 -21.13 0.51
CA PRO A 52 -0.99 -19.98 0.86
C PRO A 52 0.00 -20.43 1.94
N THR A 53 1.29 -20.39 1.61
CA THR A 53 2.35 -20.60 2.59
C THR A 53 2.11 -19.60 3.70
N GLU A 54 1.92 -20.06 4.93
CA GLU A 54 1.71 -19.17 6.07
C GLU A 54 2.83 -18.12 6.12
N ALA A 55 2.45 -16.87 6.29
CA ALA A 55 3.41 -15.78 6.38
C ALA A 55 4.21 -15.94 7.69
N THR A 56 5.53 -15.99 7.59
CA THR A 56 6.42 -16.11 8.75
C THR A 56 6.61 -14.79 9.51
N GLY A 57 6.21 -13.68 8.91
CA GLY A 57 6.34 -12.35 9.49
C GLY A 57 5.81 -11.25 8.60
N LEU A 58 5.95 -10.02 9.10
CA LEU A 58 5.50 -8.80 8.45
C LEU A 58 6.63 -7.76 8.43
N TYR A 59 6.85 -7.13 7.29
CA TYR A 59 7.65 -5.92 7.21
C TYR A 59 6.78 -4.69 7.43
N VAL A 60 7.30 -3.75 8.21
CA VAL A 60 6.68 -2.45 8.48
C VAL A 60 7.60 -1.36 7.97
N ILE A 61 7.07 -0.52 7.09
CA ILE A 61 7.78 0.65 6.58
C ILE A 61 7.45 1.83 7.48
N ASN A 62 8.48 2.48 8.00
CA ASN A 62 8.35 3.70 8.80
C ASN A 62 8.83 4.87 7.94
N ALA A 63 7.95 5.81 7.65
CA ALA A 63 8.23 6.90 6.70
C ALA A 63 9.33 7.87 7.15
N GLY A 64 9.58 7.99 8.45
CA GLY A 64 10.46 9.01 8.99
C GLY A 64 9.81 10.40 8.93
N ASN A 65 10.63 11.44 8.78
CA ASN A 65 10.17 12.82 8.67
C ASN A 65 11.09 13.61 7.74
N LEU A 66 10.62 13.88 6.53
CA LEU A 66 11.39 14.58 5.50
C LEU A 66 11.78 16.02 5.92
N SER A 67 10.86 16.73 6.56
CA SER A 67 11.11 18.12 6.99
C SER A 67 12.20 18.24 8.07
N ASN A 68 12.38 17.19 8.86
CA ASN A 68 13.38 17.15 9.93
C ASN A 68 14.61 16.30 9.55
N ASN A 69 14.75 15.89 8.29
CA ASN A 69 15.83 15.01 7.81
C ASN A 69 15.90 13.66 8.56
N VAL A 70 14.77 13.15 9.05
CA VAL A 70 14.68 11.84 9.66
C VAL A 70 14.38 10.82 8.58
N ASN A 71 15.34 9.95 8.29
CA ASN A 71 15.16 8.87 7.32
C ASN A 71 14.12 7.86 7.78
N GLY A 72 13.48 7.24 6.80
CA GLY A 72 12.62 6.10 7.04
C GLY A 72 13.41 4.85 7.43
N THR A 73 12.71 3.91 8.04
CA THR A 73 13.29 2.64 8.47
C THR A 73 12.40 1.47 8.06
N LEU A 74 12.97 0.28 8.06
CA LEU A 74 12.27 -0.98 7.86
C LEU A 74 12.33 -1.79 9.15
N SER A 75 11.16 -2.16 9.68
CA SER A 75 11.02 -3.05 10.83
C SER A 75 10.49 -4.41 10.37
N PHE A 76 10.80 -5.46 11.12
CA PHE A 76 10.29 -6.81 10.87
C PHE A 76 9.65 -7.39 12.13
N ILE A 77 8.42 -7.89 11.98
CA ILE A 77 7.69 -8.61 13.03
C ILE A 77 7.74 -10.09 12.69
N ASN A 78 8.33 -10.88 13.55
CA ASN A 78 8.37 -12.34 13.42
C ASN A 78 7.16 -12.94 14.12
N PHE A 79 6.31 -13.66 13.39
CA PHE A 79 5.07 -14.23 13.95
C PHE A 79 5.33 -15.44 14.85
N GLU A 80 6.28 -16.28 14.48
CA GLU A 80 6.63 -17.47 15.27
C GLU A 80 7.20 -17.09 16.65
N LYS A 81 8.09 -16.09 16.68
CA LYS A 81 8.77 -15.65 17.91
C LYS A 81 7.99 -14.59 18.68
N GLY A 82 6.97 -13.96 18.08
CA GLY A 82 6.26 -12.85 18.67
C GLY A 82 7.15 -11.63 18.94
N THR A 83 8.20 -11.42 18.14
CA THR A 83 9.19 -10.36 18.34
C THR A 83 9.20 -9.35 17.20
N ALA A 84 9.49 -8.08 17.53
CA ALA A 84 9.70 -7.02 16.56
C ALA A 84 11.16 -6.57 16.57
N SER A 85 11.76 -6.49 15.38
CA SER A 85 13.10 -5.94 15.16
C SER A 85 12.97 -4.63 14.38
N ASN A 86 13.46 -3.56 14.95
CA ASN A 86 13.43 -2.25 14.31
C ASN A 86 14.69 -2.03 13.46
N ASN A 87 14.54 -1.19 12.41
CA ASN A 87 15.67 -0.72 11.60
C ASN A 87 16.51 -1.83 10.93
N VAL A 88 15.85 -2.96 10.59
CA VAL A 88 16.52 -4.15 10.04
C VAL A 88 17.32 -3.87 8.77
N PHE A 89 16.88 -2.90 7.94
CA PHE A 89 17.61 -2.52 6.74
C PHE A 89 18.99 -1.95 7.07
N PHE A 90 19.07 -1.03 8.03
CA PHE A 90 20.35 -0.44 8.45
C PHE A 90 21.28 -1.47 9.09
N ASP A 91 20.71 -2.35 9.93
CA ASP A 91 21.52 -3.37 10.63
C ASP A 91 22.21 -4.32 9.65
N ILE A 92 21.53 -4.62 8.53
CA ILE A 92 22.05 -5.54 7.52
C ILE A 92 22.95 -4.83 6.51
N ASN A 93 22.53 -3.67 6.00
CA ASN A 93 23.20 -3.01 4.88
C ASN A 93 24.17 -1.91 5.29
N LYS A 94 24.24 -1.55 6.58
CA LYS A 94 25.10 -0.52 7.17
C LYS A 94 24.97 0.85 6.51
N ARG A 95 23.78 1.11 5.97
CA ARG A 95 23.39 2.41 5.41
C ARG A 95 21.90 2.67 5.65
N SER A 96 21.51 3.94 5.62
CA SER A 96 20.11 4.34 5.73
C SER A 96 19.27 3.81 4.56
N LEU A 97 17.99 3.53 4.81
CA LEU A 97 17.02 3.19 3.78
C LEU A 97 16.76 4.40 2.85
N GLY A 98 16.70 5.60 3.41
CA GLY A 98 16.43 6.84 2.69
C GLY A 98 15.23 7.61 3.25
N GLY A 99 14.98 8.79 2.67
CA GLY A 99 13.92 9.69 3.12
C GLY A 99 12.55 9.24 2.64
N THR A 100 11.61 9.15 3.53
CA THR A 100 10.16 8.96 3.26
C THR A 100 9.84 7.79 2.34
N PRO A 101 10.14 6.53 2.71
CA PRO A 101 9.58 5.37 2.02
C PRO A 101 8.04 5.40 2.15
N GLN A 102 7.36 5.06 1.06
CA GLN A 102 5.90 5.19 0.93
C GLN A 102 5.21 3.85 0.79
N ASP A 103 5.81 2.95 0.00
CA ASP A 103 5.18 1.68 -0.35
C ASP A 103 6.22 0.57 -0.53
N ALA A 104 5.82 -0.68 -0.33
CA ALA A 104 6.62 -1.84 -0.66
C ALA A 104 5.78 -3.02 -1.11
N ILE A 105 6.27 -3.71 -2.11
CA ILE A 105 5.66 -4.95 -2.60
C ILE A 105 6.66 -6.09 -2.60
N VAL A 106 6.21 -7.26 -2.17
CA VAL A 106 6.96 -8.51 -2.32
C VAL A 106 6.54 -9.19 -3.61
N TYR A 107 7.50 -9.42 -4.50
CA TYR A 107 7.28 -10.14 -5.74
C TYR A 107 8.41 -11.16 -5.97
N GLY A 108 8.05 -12.43 -6.05
CA GLY A 108 9.00 -13.53 -6.12
C GLY A 108 9.87 -13.61 -4.86
N SER A 109 11.19 -13.60 -5.02
CA SER A 109 12.18 -13.63 -3.94
C SER A 109 12.62 -12.24 -3.46
N LYS A 110 12.04 -11.18 -4.00
CA LYS A 110 12.46 -9.80 -3.77
C LYS A 110 11.36 -8.97 -3.12
N MET A 111 11.76 -7.93 -2.42
CA MET A 111 10.91 -6.84 -1.98
C MET A 111 11.40 -5.55 -2.63
N TYR A 112 10.48 -4.79 -3.18
CA TYR A 112 10.70 -3.50 -3.84
C TYR A 112 10.12 -2.42 -2.95
N ILE A 113 10.90 -1.41 -2.63
CA ILE A 113 10.50 -0.34 -1.70
C ILE A 113 10.59 1.00 -2.44
N ALA A 114 9.47 1.68 -2.57
CA ALA A 114 9.40 3.03 -3.13
C ALA A 114 9.82 4.05 -2.07
N ILE A 115 10.88 4.81 -2.33
CA ILE A 115 11.44 5.79 -1.39
C ILE A 115 11.34 7.18 -2.00
N TYR A 116 10.20 7.83 -1.71
CA TYR A 116 9.81 9.10 -2.30
C TYR A 116 10.84 10.21 -2.07
N GLY A 117 11.24 10.46 -0.83
CA GLY A 117 12.13 11.57 -0.49
C GLY A 117 13.56 11.39 -0.99
N SER A 118 13.97 10.17 -1.33
CA SER A 118 15.27 9.88 -1.95
C SER A 118 15.19 9.66 -3.45
N ASN A 119 13.99 9.66 -4.04
CA ASN A 119 13.73 9.38 -5.46
C ASN A 119 14.38 8.08 -5.95
N ILE A 120 14.25 7.00 -5.18
CA ILE A 120 14.78 5.68 -5.53
C ILE A 120 13.76 4.57 -5.28
N ILE A 121 13.96 3.45 -5.97
CA ILE A 121 13.35 2.18 -5.61
C ILE A 121 14.47 1.27 -5.09
N GLU A 122 14.39 0.89 -3.83
CA GLU A 122 15.30 -0.08 -3.21
C GLU A 122 14.80 -1.49 -3.47
N ILE A 123 15.66 -2.38 -3.97
CA ILE A 123 15.36 -3.79 -4.18
C ILE A 123 16.16 -4.60 -3.17
N VAL A 124 15.46 -5.35 -2.34
CA VAL A 124 16.08 -6.19 -1.33
C VAL A 124 15.63 -7.66 -1.47
N ASP A 125 16.42 -8.56 -0.95
CA ASP A 125 16.00 -9.95 -0.73
C ASP A 125 14.91 -9.98 0.35
N LYS A 126 13.77 -10.62 0.08
CA LYS A 126 12.60 -10.59 0.97
C LYS A 126 12.80 -11.29 2.32
N ASN A 127 13.74 -12.24 2.39
CA ASN A 127 13.95 -13.03 3.62
C ASN A 127 14.98 -12.37 4.53
N THR A 128 15.95 -11.67 3.94
CA THR A 128 17.11 -11.13 4.65
C THR A 128 17.15 -9.62 4.73
N ALA A 129 16.31 -8.91 3.97
CA ALA A 129 16.36 -7.46 3.78
C ALA A 129 17.70 -6.93 3.24
N LYS A 130 18.56 -7.85 2.67
CA LYS A 130 19.83 -7.46 2.07
C LYS A 130 19.58 -6.75 0.74
N SER A 131 20.19 -5.58 0.58
CA SER A 131 20.11 -4.80 -0.65
C SER A 131 20.70 -5.57 -1.83
N ILE A 132 19.96 -5.61 -2.93
CA ILE A 132 20.37 -6.21 -4.19
C ILE A 132 20.74 -5.10 -5.18
N LYS A 133 19.87 -4.08 -5.30
CA LYS A 133 20.03 -3.01 -6.29
C LYS A 133 19.17 -1.79 -5.90
N GLN A 134 19.62 -0.62 -6.31
CA GLN A 134 18.81 0.60 -6.34
C GLN A 134 18.49 0.97 -7.79
N ILE A 135 17.24 1.37 -8.03
CA ILE A 135 16.81 1.99 -9.28
C ILE A 135 16.56 3.46 -8.99
N VAL A 136 17.17 4.33 -9.77
CA VAL A 136 16.91 5.77 -9.73
C VAL A 136 16.02 6.10 -10.92
N PRO A 137 14.73 6.45 -10.70
CA PRO A 137 13.87 6.89 -11.79
C PRO A 137 14.46 8.15 -12.46
N THR A 138 14.51 8.13 -13.78
CA THR A 138 15.07 9.25 -14.58
C THR A 138 14.02 10.34 -14.86
N SER A 139 13.03 10.50 -14.02
CA SER A 139 12.04 11.54 -14.23
C SER A 139 12.67 12.91 -14.03
N THR A 140 12.57 13.76 -15.03
CA THR A 140 12.98 15.17 -14.98
C THR A 140 12.03 16.03 -14.13
N GLN A 141 10.96 15.45 -13.62
CA GLN A 141 9.88 16.14 -12.93
C GLN A 141 9.97 16.09 -11.40
N GLY A 142 11.05 15.57 -10.82
CA GLY A 142 11.34 15.69 -9.38
C GLY A 142 10.38 14.98 -8.41
N GLU A 143 9.45 14.17 -8.90
CA GLU A 143 8.53 13.41 -8.06
C GLU A 143 9.07 12.00 -7.84
N GLY A 144 9.36 11.68 -6.57
CA GLY A 144 9.80 10.35 -6.18
C GLY A 144 8.69 9.29 -6.32
N PRO A 145 9.03 8.00 -6.41
CA PRO A 145 8.08 6.91 -6.49
C PRO A 145 7.22 6.86 -5.21
N ARG A 146 5.89 6.69 -5.36
CA ARG A 146 4.97 6.62 -4.23
C ARG A 146 4.38 5.23 -4.05
N ASP A 147 3.98 4.61 -5.16
CA ASP A 147 3.31 3.31 -5.18
C ASP A 147 4.01 2.36 -6.15
N ILE A 148 3.95 1.06 -5.86
CA ILE A 148 4.53 0.01 -6.69
C ILE A 148 3.48 -1.07 -6.95
N ILE A 149 3.32 -1.43 -8.23
CA ILE A 149 2.45 -2.54 -8.64
C ILE A 149 3.28 -3.54 -9.43
N ALA A 150 3.23 -4.80 -9.03
CA ALA A 150 3.77 -5.88 -9.83
C ALA A 150 2.74 -6.29 -10.90
N VAL A 151 3.15 -6.30 -12.15
CA VAL A 151 2.32 -6.75 -13.27
C VAL A 151 2.98 -7.95 -13.94
N SER A 152 2.17 -8.95 -14.30
CA SER A 152 2.63 -10.07 -15.11
C SER A 152 2.06 -9.89 -16.52
N TYR A 153 2.95 -9.84 -17.52
CA TYR A 153 2.55 -9.82 -18.91
C TYR A 153 2.48 -11.25 -19.42
N THR A 154 1.28 -11.75 -19.65
CA THR A 154 1.09 -12.96 -20.46
C THR A 154 1.25 -12.54 -21.92
N HIS A 155 2.32 -12.96 -22.57
CA HIS A 155 2.44 -12.78 -24.01
C HIS A 155 1.40 -13.67 -24.69
N LEU A 156 0.31 -13.07 -25.15
CA LEU A 156 -0.55 -13.70 -26.16
C LEU A 156 0.29 -13.78 -27.45
N ARG A 157 0.67 -14.98 -27.83
CA ARG A 157 1.24 -15.28 -29.15
C ARG A 157 0.12 -15.51 -30.15
#